data_2a66b5bacdc96febf090a181d7bbe8a4
#
_entry.id   2a66b5bacdc96febf090a181d7bbe8a4
#
_cell.length_a   1.000
_cell.length_b   1.000
_cell.length_c   1.000
_cell.angle_alpha   90.00
_cell.angle_beta   90.00
_cell.angle_gamma   90.00
#
_symmetry.space_group_name_H-M   'P 1'
#
loop_
_entity.id
_entity.type
_entity.pdbx_description
1 polymer ?
#
loop_
_entity_poly.entity_id
_entity_poly.type
_entity_poly.pdbx_seq_one_letter_code
_entity_poly.pdbx_strand_id
1 'polypeptide(L)'
;MEMKDPFDLTGRVALITGASSHGIGNESAKVLAEHGAKVFLTARREDKLQKAVEEIEAAGASAAYRVTDVSSEEDCKVAIEECVATFGRLDIMVLSAGISGLSVSGGLGTAFDTDNWRKVLGVNLDGVMFMIKHGWEECAKNDVGAIIPVASLAAWKAAGSVAYTATKGAIRALTPCVAKLLAPEGVRMNTLYPGFIETDMTHPEGSDDIFQKIAPGILAKIPLGRTGKVSDCANAVLYLASDASSFMTGQHLVVDGGELC
;
A
#
# COMPACT_ATOMS: atom_id res chain seq x y z
N MET A 1 19.55 10.91 28.93
CA MET A 1 18.58 11.24 27.86
C MET A 1 18.10 9.90 27.32
N GLU A 2 16.87 9.52 27.66
CA GLU A 2 16.27 8.31 27.06
C GLU A 2 16.23 8.48 25.55
N MET A 3 16.79 7.53 24.81
CA MET A 3 16.70 7.56 23.34
C MET A 3 15.26 7.23 22.98
N LYS A 4 14.58 8.16 22.30
CA LYS A 4 13.24 7.92 21.75
C LYS A 4 13.35 6.81 20.70
N ASP A 5 12.47 5.81 20.77
CA ASP A 5 12.37 4.78 19.73
C ASP A 5 11.97 5.44 18.41
N PRO A 6 12.79 5.37 17.34
CA PRO A 6 12.46 6.00 16.07
C PRO A 6 11.29 5.32 15.35
N PHE A 7 10.86 4.16 15.81
CA PHE A 7 9.70 3.43 15.25
C PHE A 7 8.41 3.66 16.04
N ASP A 8 8.46 4.40 17.16
CA ASP A 8 7.27 4.73 17.95
C ASP A 8 6.32 5.64 17.15
N LEU A 9 5.07 5.17 16.99
CA LEU A 9 4.00 5.88 16.30
C LEU A 9 2.90 6.35 17.28
N THR A 10 3.15 6.32 18.57
CA THR A 10 2.19 6.74 19.58
C THR A 10 1.68 8.16 19.30
N GLY A 11 0.36 8.31 19.27
CA GLY A 11 -0.31 9.58 18.98
C GLY A 11 -0.46 9.90 17.49
N ARG A 12 0.03 9.07 16.57
CA ARG A 12 -0.15 9.19 15.12
C ARG A 12 -1.39 8.44 14.65
N VAL A 13 -1.94 8.90 13.53
CA VAL A 13 -3.06 8.27 12.82
C VAL A 13 -2.62 7.87 11.44
N ALA A 14 -2.85 6.60 11.08
CA ALA A 14 -2.57 6.07 9.76
C ALA A 14 -3.86 5.67 9.05
N LEU A 15 -4.05 6.12 7.80
CA LEU A 15 -5.08 5.64 6.89
C LEU A 15 -4.47 4.64 5.92
N ILE A 16 -5.10 3.47 5.78
CA ILE A 16 -4.59 2.38 4.95
C ILE A 16 -5.64 1.97 3.93
N THR A 17 -5.33 2.07 2.63
CA THR A 17 -6.21 1.56 1.58
C THR A 17 -5.90 0.11 1.23
N GLY A 18 -6.91 -0.65 0.80
CA GLY A 18 -6.74 -2.06 0.44
C GLY A 18 -6.54 -2.99 1.64
N ALA A 19 -7.09 -2.64 2.81
CA ALA A 19 -6.86 -3.33 4.07
C ALA A 19 -7.80 -4.52 4.36
N SER A 20 -8.65 -4.94 3.41
CA SER A 20 -9.66 -6.00 3.63
C SER A 20 -9.25 -7.42 3.24
N SER A 21 -8.00 -7.65 2.83
CA SER A 21 -7.53 -8.95 2.36
C SER A 21 -6.28 -9.39 3.12
N HIS A 22 -5.97 -10.68 3.10
CA HIS A 22 -4.63 -11.11 3.46
C HIS A 22 -3.65 -10.53 2.45
N GLY A 23 -2.98 -9.44 2.85
CA GLY A 23 -2.13 -8.65 1.97
C GLY A 23 -1.39 -7.55 2.71
N ILE A 24 -0.58 -6.82 1.96
CA ILE A 24 0.35 -5.81 2.50
C ILE A 24 -0.41 -4.73 3.28
N GLY A 25 -1.58 -4.27 2.79
CA GLY A 25 -2.35 -3.23 3.47
C GLY A 25 -2.86 -3.65 4.85
N ASN A 26 -3.44 -4.85 4.97
CA ASN A 26 -3.93 -5.37 6.25
C ASN A 26 -2.78 -5.60 7.25
N GLU A 27 -1.71 -6.24 6.81
CA GLU A 27 -0.55 -6.48 7.67
C GLU A 27 0.13 -5.16 8.09
N SER A 28 0.21 -4.18 7.18
CA SER A 28 0.72 -2.84 7.54
C SER A 28 -0.13 -2.18 8.61
N ALA A 29 -1.47 -2.31 8.55
CA ALA A 29 -2.35 -1.77 9.58
C ALA A 29 -2.05 -2.37 10.96
N LYS A 30 -1.86 -3.70 11.03
CA LYS A 30 -1.50 -4.41 12.28
C LYS A 30 -0.16 -3.95 12.82
N VAL A 31 0.88 -3.94 11.99
CA VAL A 31 2.23 -3.53 12.40
C VAL A 31 2.27 -2.07 12.85
N LEU A 32 1.61 -1.15 12.15
CA LEU A 32 1.54 0.26 12.57
C LEU A 32 0.79 0.41 13.90
N ALA A 33 -0.29 -0.35 14.11
CA ALA A 33 -1.06 -0.37 15.35
C ALA A 33 -0.25 -0.93 16.52
N GLU A 34 0.52 -2.01 16.34
CA GLU A 34 1.45 -2.56 17.33
C GLU A 34 2.51 -1.56 17.77
N HIS A 35 2.87 -0.59 16.90
CA HIS A 35 3.80 0.49 17.21
C HIS A 35 3.12 1.79 17.70
N GLY A 36 1.84 1.71 18.10
CA GLY A 36 1.12 2.78 18.77
C GLY A 36 0.29 3.70 17.88
N ALA A 37 0.23 3.48 16.57
CA ALA A 37 -0.65 4.26 15.70
C ALA A 37 -2.13 3.88 15.90
N LYS A 38 -3.03 4.86 15.80
CA LYS A 38 -4.45 4.58 15.51
C LYS A 38 -4.59 4.36 14.01
N VAL A 39 -5.36 3.35 13.59
CA VAL A 39 -5.44 2.97 12.18
C VAL A 39 -6.86 3.09 11.63
N PHE A 40 -6.99 3.70 10.45
CA PHE A 40 -8.25 3.83 9.73
C PHE A 40 -8.17 3.00 8.44
N LEU A 41 -8.94 1.92 8.37
CA LEU A 41 -8.87 0.92 7.30
C LEU A 41 -9.90 1.23 6.21
N THR A 42 -9.49 1.20 4.95
CA THR A 42 -10.40 1.38 3.83
C THR A 42 -10.27 0.27 2.78
N ALA A 43 -11.40 -0.22 2.30
CA ALA A 43 -11.52 -1.18 1.20
C ALA A 43 -12.99 -1.35 0.81
N ARG A 44 -13.28 -2.24 -0.16
CA ARG A 44 -14.64 -2.48 -0.66
C ARG A 44 -15.42 -3.58 0.07
N ARG A 45 -14.75 -4.49 0.79
CA ARG A 45 -15.36 -5.65 1.46
C ARG A 45 -15.54 -5.34 2.94
N GLU A 46 -16.78 -5.02 3.32
CA GLU A 46 -17.10 -4.58 4.67
C GLU A 46 -16.85 -5.67 5.72
N ASP A 47 -17.30 -6.89 5.47
CA ASP A 47 -17.11 -8.05 6.34
C ASP A 47 -15.65 -8.29 6.72
N LYS A 48 -14.76 -8.11 5.74
CA LYS A 48 -13.32 -8.27 5.93
C LYS A 48 -12.70 -7.08 6.68
N LEU A 49 -13.19 -5.86 6.43
CA LEU A 49 -12.75 -4.67 7.18
C LEU A 49 -13.12 -4.77 8.64
N GLN A 50 -14.38 -5.15 8.92
CA GLN A 50 -14.87 -5.33 10.28
C GLN A 50 -14.00 -6.34 11.04
N LYS A 51 -13.76 -7.50 10.44
CA LYS A 51 -12.88 -8.52 11.04
C LYS A 51 -11.46 -7.98 11.31
N ALA A 52 -10.89 -7.22 10.39
CA ALA A 52 -9.56 -6.66 10.56
C ALA A 52 -9.52 -5.65 11.74
N VAL A 53 -10.55 -4.82 11.89
CA VAL A 53 -10.69 -3.90 13.02
C VAL A 53 -10.82 -4.68 14.33
N GLU A 54 -11.71 -5.69 14.40
CA GLU A 54 -11.87 -6.54 15.59
C GLU A 54 -10.56 -7.20 16.03
N GLU A 55 -9.75 -7.69 15.07
CA GLU A 55 -8.43 -8.29 15.36
C GLU A 55 -7.46 -7.26 15.96
N ILE A 56 -7.42 -6.03 15.43
CA ILE A 56 -6.54 -4.96 15.91
C ILE A 56 -6.99 -4.46 17.29
N GLU A 57 -8.29 -4.29 17.50
CA GLU A 57 -8.85 -3.87 18.80
C GLU A 57 -8.64 -4.94 19.88
N ALA A 58 -8.77 -6.22 19.53
CA ALA A 58 -8.49 -7.34 20.44
C ALA A 58 -7.00 -7.37 20.87
N ALA A 59 -6.09 -6.84 20.06
CA ALA A 59 -4.68 -6.64 20.41
C ALA A 59 -4.44 -5.37 21.27
N GLY A 60 -5.49 -4.61 21.59
CA GLY A 60 -5.42 -3.43 22.45
C GLY A 60 -5.12 -2.11 21.73
N ALA A 61 -5.13 -2.09 20.41
CA ALA A 61 -4.94 -0.88 19.62
C ALA A 61 -6.28 -0.24 19.20
N SER A 62 -6.24 0.98 18.65
CA SER A 62 -7.44 1.69 18.18
C SER A 62 -7.55 1.58 16.66
N ALA A 63 -8.68 1.07 16.18
CA ALA A 63 -8.95 0.94 14.76
C ALA A 63 -10.37 1.41 14.41
N ALA A 64 -10.56 1.85 13.17
CA ALA A 64 -11.87 2.12 12.58
C ALA A 64 -11.81 1.80 11.08
N TYR A 65 -12.95 1.73 10.42
CA TYR A 65 -12.99 1.46 9.00
C TYR A 65 -14.09 2.24 8.27
N ARG A 66 -13.92 2.36 6.95
CA ARG A 66 -14.93 2.79 6.02
C ARG A 66 -14.89 1.94 4.75
N VAL A 67 -16.06 1.55 4.25
CA VAL A 67 -16.18 0.98 2.90
C VAL A 67 -15.89 2.07 1.88
N THR A 68 -14.87 1.85 1.02
CA THR A 68 -14.36 2.85 0.10
C THR A 68 -13.96 2.20 -1.22
N ASP A 69 -14.44 2.72 -2.34
CA ASP A 69 -13.89 2.42 -3.66
C ASP A 69 -12.91 3.53 -4.05
N VAL A 70 -11.62 3.25 -4.06
CA VAL A 70 -10.58 4.25 -4.38
C VAL A 70 -10.64 4.76 -5.82
N SER A 71 -11.38 4.11 -6.71
CA SER A 71 -11.64 4.62 -8.07
C SER A 71 -12.68 5.74 -8.11
N SER A 72 -13.38 6.00 -7.00
CA SER A 72 -14.28 7.13 -6.79
C SER A 72 -13.54 8.24 -6.03
N GLU A 73 -13.39 9.40 -6.66
CA GLU A 73 -12.75 10.56 -6.01
C GLU A 73 -13.52 11.01 -4.76
N GLU A 74 -14.86 11.02 -4.83
CA GLU A 74 -15.71 11.40 -3.69
C GLU A 74 -15.56 10.42 -2.53
N ASP A 75 -15.50 9.11 -2.78
CA ASP A 75 -15.26 8.11 -1.73
C ASP A 75 -13.89 8.33 -1.05
N CYS A 76 -12.85 8.66 -1.82
CA CYS A 76 -11.53 8.98 -1.28
C CYS A 76 -11.57 10.20 -0.38
N LYS A 77 -12.24 11.27 -0.82
CA LYS A 77 -12.43 12.50 -0.05
C LYS A 77 -13.14 12.22 1.28
N VAL A 78 -14.29 11.54 1.22
CA VAL A 78 -15.07 11.22 2.43
C VAL A 78 -14.30 10.29 3.37
N ALA A 79 -13.47 9.37 2.85
CA ALA A 79 -12.63 8.51 3.68
C ALA A 79 -11.60 9.31 4.49
N ILE A 80 -10.98 10.34 3.89
CA ILE A 80 -10.08 11.26 4.59
C ILE A 80 -10.85 12.05 5.66
N GLU A 81 -11.99 12.65 5.30
CA GLU A 81 -12.82 13.44 6.21
C GLU A 81 -13.28 12.61 7.43
N GLU A 82 -13.73 11.36 7.23
CA GLU A 82 -14.14 10.49 8.31
C GLU A 82 -12.96 10.01 9.17
N CYS A 83 -11.80 9.76 8.59
CA CYS A 83 -10.58 9.44 9.34
C CYS A 83 -10.25 10.58 10.32
N VAL A 84 -10.25 11.81 9.82
CA VAL A 84 -9.98 13.00 10.64
C VAL A 84 -11.09 13.24 11.67
N ALA A 85 -12.36 13.05 11.31
CA ALA A 85 -13.47 13.19 12.24
C ALA A 85 -13.40 12.14 13.38
N THR A 86 -12.92 10.92 13.08
CA THR A 86 -12.85 9.81 14.06
C THR A 86 -11.66 9.98 15.02
N PHE A 87 -10.50 10.35 14.51
CA PHE A 87 -9.25 10.33 15.30
C PHE A 87 -8.64 11.72 15.55
N GLY A 88 -9.21 12.78 14.95
CA GLY A 88 -8.79 14.17 15.14
C GLY A 88 -7.60 14.62 14.30
N ARG A 89 -6.97 13.72 13.53
CA ARG A 89 -5.78 13.98 12.71
C ARG A 89 -5.54 12.91 11.66
N LEU A 90 -4.64 13.17 10.72
CA LEU A 90 -4.10 12.18 9.79
C LEU A 90 -2.60 12.48 9.60
N ASP A 91 -1.74 11.50 9.81
CA ASP A 91 -0.27 11.64 9.72
C ASP A 91 0.33 10.77 8.62
N ILE A 92 -0.23 9.58 8.43
CA ILE A 92 0.34 8.53 7.59
C ILE A 92 -0.72 8.04 6.62
N MET A 93 -0.38 7.95 5.34
CA MET A 93 -1.22 7.29 4.33
C MET A 93 -0.47 6.13 3.70
N VAL A 94 -1.00 4.90 3.84
CA VAL A 94 -0.50 3.70 3.16
C VAL A 94 -1.44 3.38 2.00
N LEU A 95 -1.02 3.64 0.77
CA LEU A 95 -1.85 3.53 -0.42
C LEU A 95 -1.61 2.17 -1.09
N SER A 96 -2.22 1.12 -0.51
CA SER A 96 -2.02 -0.29 -0.88
C SER A 96 -3.16 -0.89 -1.72
N ALA A 97 -4.25 -0.15 -1.97
CA ALA A 97 -5.31 -0.63 -2.85
C ALA A 97 -4.79 -0.87 -4.27
N GLY A 98 -5.13 -2.02 -4.84
CA GLY A 98 -4.72 -2.33 -6.20
C GLY A 98 -5.36 -3.61 -6.73
N ILE A 99 -5.42 -3.73 -8.04
CA ILE A 99 -5.88 -4.91 -8.77
C ILE A 99 -4.88 -5.26 -9.87
N SER A 100 -4.71 -6.56 -10.16
CA SER A 100 -3.79 -7.03 -11.21
C SER A 100 -4.31 -6.83 -12.64
N GLY A 101 -5.63 -6.69 -12.79
CA GLY A 101 -6.28 -6.66 -14.09
C GLY A 101 -6.33 -8.04 -14.77
N LEU A 102 -6.75 -8.07 -16.05
CA LEU A 102 -6.80 -9.28 -16.85
C LEU A 102 -5.39 -9.75 -17.24
N SER A 103 -5.16 -11.04 -17.15
CA SER A 103 -3.87 -11.65 -17.49
C SER A 103 -3.62 -11.58 -19.00
N VAL A 104 -2.37 -11.32 -19.39
CA VAL A 104 -1.91 -11.44 -20.79
C VAL A 104 -2.00 -12.86 -21.34
N SER A 105 -2.12 -13.89 -20.47
CA SER A 105 -2.34 -15.28 -20.86
C SER A 105 -3.66 -15.51 -21.60
N GLY A 106 -4.62 -14.59 -21.49
CA GLY A 106 -5.87 -14.58 -22.28
C GLY A 106 -5.69 -14.18 -23.75
N GLY A 107 -4.46 -13.90 -24.20
CA GLY A 107 -4.11 -13.48 -25.54
C GLY A 107 -4.20 -11.96 -25.77
N LEU A 108 -3.89 -11.53 -27.00
CA LEU A 108 -3.79 -10.11 -27.33
C LEU A 108 -5.10 -9.33 -27.11
N GLY A 109 -6.25 -9.96 -27.31
CA GLY A 109 -7.56 -9.32 -27.11
C GLY A 109 -7.79 -8.90 -25.65
N THR A 110 -7.43 -9.76 -24.70
CA THR A 110 -7.53 -9.43 -23.27
C THR A 110 -6.43 -8.49 -22.81
N ALA A 111 -5.23 -8.58 -23.40
CA ALA A 111 -4.11 -7.71 -23.06
C ALA A 111 -4.38 -6.23 -23.35
N PHE A 112 -5.19 -5.94 -24.40
CA PHE A 112 -5.52 -4.58 -24.85
C PHE A 112 -7.01 -4.23 -24.66
N ASP A 113 -7.71 -4.91 -23.74
CA ASP A 113 -9.08 -4.59 -23.40
C ASP A 113 -9.18 -3.21 -22.73
N THR A 114 -9.97 -2.32 -23.31
CA THR A 114 -10.08 -0.92 -22.90
C THR A 114 -10.78 -0.76 -21.55
N ASP A 115 -11.77 -1.59 -21.24
CA ASP A 115 -12.52 -1.49 -19.99
C ASP A 115 -11.68 -2.01 -18.84
N ASN A 116 -10.94 -3.11 -19.04
CA ASN A 116 -9.93 -3.56 -18.09
C ASN A 116 -8.84 -2.50 -17.89
N TRP A 117 -8.36 -1.88 -18.97
CA TRP A 117 -7.38 -0.80 -18.90
C TRP A 117 -7.88 0.32 -17.97
N ARG A 118 -9.06 0.88 -18.25
CA ARG A 118 -9.66 1.97 -17.46
C ARG A 118 -9.87 1.57 -16.00
N LYS A 119 -10.38 0.36 -15.76
CA LYS A 119 -10.60 -0.16 -14.41
C LYS A 119 -9.30 -0.25 -13.62
N VAL A 120 -8.22 -0.74 -14.21
CA VAL A 120 -6.92 -0.86 -13.54
C VAL A 120 -6.31 0.51 -13.29
N LEU A 121 -6.39 1.45 -14.24
CA LEU A 121 -5.95 2.82 -14.04
C LEU A 121 -6.73 3.50 -12.90
N GLY A 122 -8.05 3.41 -12.93
CA GLY A 122 -8.91 4.02 -11.90
C GLY A 122 -8.55 3.59 -10.49
N VAL A 123 -8.32 2.28 -10.28
CA VAL A 123 -7.97 1.78 -8.94
C VAL A 123 -6.50 2.06 -8.59
N ASN A 124 -5.56 1.70 -9.48
CA ASN A 124 -4.13 1.65 -9.12
C ASN A 124 -3.41 2.98 -9.24
N LEU A 125 -3.93 3.91 -10.06
CA LEU A 125 -3.29 5.20 -10.32
C LEU A 125 -4.16 6.37 -9.87
N ASP A 126 -5.39 6.48 -10.40
CA ASP A 126 -6.29 7.58 -10.04
C ASP A 126 -6.61 7.54 -8.54
N GLY A 127 -6.87 6.34 -7.98
CA GLY A 127 -7.10 6.16 -6.54
C GLY A 127 -5.92 6.62 -5.67
N VAL A 128 -4.68 6.39 -6.10
CA VAL A 128 -3.50 6.93 -5.42
C VAL A 128 -3.51 8.46 -5.48
N MET A 129 -3.80 9.03 -6.64
CA MET A 129 -3.86 10.49 -6.81
C MET A 129 -4.99 11.14 -6.02
N PHE A 130 -6.17 10.54 -5.99
CA PHE A 130 -7.31 11.05 -5.22
C PHE A 130 -7.02 11.05 -3.71
N MET A 131 -6.43 9.97 -3.18
CA MET A 131 -6.02 9.91 -1.78
C MET A 131 -4.96 10.97 -1.45
N ILE A 132 -3.96 11.17 -2.32
CA ILE A 132 -2.95 12.22 -2.13
C ILE A 132 -3.62 13.60 -2.18
N LYS A 133 -4.46 13.86 -3.19
CA LYS A 133 -5.15 15.14 -3.39
C LYS A 133 -5.93 15.59 -2.15
N HIS A 134 -6.65 14.69 -1.51
CA HIS A 134 -7.54 15.03 -0.39
C HIS A 134 -6.88 14.86 0.99
N GLY A 135 -5.74 14.13 1.08
CA GLY A 135 -5.14 13.80 2.37
C GLY A 135 -3.81 14.50 2.68
N TRP A 136 -3.10 15.05 1.69
CA TRP A 136 -1.77 15.62 1.95
C TRP A 136 -1.81 16.84 2.89
N GLU A 137 -2.83 17.71 2.79
CA GLU A 137 -2.98 18.87 3.68
C GLU A 137 -3.20 18.45 5.14
N GLU A 138 -3.93 17.36 5.37
CA GLU A 138 -4.11 16.83 6.72
C GLU A 138 -2.78 16.29 7.29
N CYS A 139 -2.00 15.59 6.46
CA CYS A 139 -0.66 15.14 6.85
C CYS A 139 0.29 16.32 7.13
N ALA A 140 0.18 17.42 6.40
CA ALA A 140 1.01 18.61 6.55
C ALA A 140 0.71 19.42 7.83
N LYS A 141 -0.48 19.27 8.44
CA LYS A 141 -0.81 19.92 9.71
C LYS A 141 -0.02 19.39 10.91
N ASN A 142 0.70 18.31 10.70
CA ASN A 142 1.40 17.60 11.76
C ASN A 142 2.92 17.57 11.48
N ASP A 143 3.73 17.41 12.52
CA ASP A 143 5.21 17.52 12.43
C ASP A 143 5.86 16.44 11.54
N VAL A 144 5.15 15.35 11.20
CA VAL A 144 5.71 14.21 10.46
C VAL A 144 4.66 13.60 9.53
N GLY A 145 4.44 14.21 8.39
CA GLY A 145 3.60 13.61 7.33
C GLY A 145 4.34 12.52 6.54
N ALA A 146 3.69 11.36 6.31
CA ALA A 146 4.25 10.29 5.49
C ALA A 146 3.21 9.68 4.55
N ILE A 147 3.51 9.67 3.24
CA ILE A 147 2.68 9.04 2.20
C ILE A 147 3.46 7.88 1.60
N ILE A 148 2.89 6.68 1.64
CA ILE A 148 3.55 5.44 1.25
C ILE A 148 2.69 4.70 0.20
N PRO A 149 2.83 5.01 -1.09
CA PRO A 149 2.23 4.18 -2.13
C PRO A 149 2.87 2.80 -2.17
N VAL A 150 2.06 1.75 -2.41
CA VAL A 150 2.55 0.40 -2.66
C VAL A 150 2.48 0.11 -4.15
N ALA A 151 3.64 0.07 -4.78
CA ALA A 151 3.78 -0.21 -6.20
C ALA A 151 4.06 -1.71 -6.48
N SER A 152 5.07 -2.05 -7.26
CA SER A 152 5.48 -3.42 -7.59
C SER A 152 6.77 -3.39 -8.41
N LEU A 153 7.51 -4.48 -8.47
CA LEU A 153 8.57 -4.71 -9.45
C LEU A 153 8.12 -4.58 -10.90
N ALA A 154 6.81 -4.68 -11.17
CA ALA A 154 6.23 -4.38 -12.49
C ALA A 154 6.57 -2.97 -13.01
N ALA A 155 7.04 -2.07 -12.14
CA ALA A 155 7.55 -0.74 -12.54
C ALA A 155 8.90 -0.78 -13.27
N TRP A 156 9.64 -1.89 -13.22
CA TRP A 156 10.95 -2.07 -13.85
C TRP A 156 10.99 -3.22 -14.85
N LYS A 157 10.13 -4.21 -14.69
CA LYS A 157 10.10 -5.39 -15.54
C LYS A 157 8.67 -5.73 -15.96
N ALA A 158 8.51 -6.43 -17.07
CA ALA A 158 7.21 -6.92 -17.48
C ALA A 158 6.68 -7.95 -16.46
N ALA A 159 5.61 -7.58 -15.73
CA ALA A 159 4.95 -8.44 -14.76
C ALA A 159 3.46 -8.08 -14.64
N GLY A 160 2.59 -9.09 -14.61
CA GLY A 160 1.15 -8.88 -14.58
C GLY A 160 0.57 -8.44 -15.93
N SER A 161 -0.52 -7.66 -15.90
CA SER A 161 -1.15 -7.14 -17.12
C SER A 161 -0.45 -5.88 -17.66
N VAL A 162 -0.72 -5.54 -18.91
CA VAL A 162 -0.22 -4.29 -19.53
C VAL A 162 -0.64 -3.07 -18.72
N ALA A 163 -1.92 -3.00 -18.34
CA ALA A 163 -2.46 -1.92 -17.53
C ALA A 163 -1.80 -1.86 -16.12
N TYR A 164 -1.61 -3.01 -15.48
CA TYR A 164 -0.93 -3.08 -14.18
C TYR A 164 0.50 -2.53 -14.26
N THR A 165 1.28 -3.01 -15.22
CA THR A 165 2.64 -2.56 -15.46
C THR A 165 2.70 -1.05 -15.71
N ALA A 166 1.79 -0.53 -16.54
CA ALA A 166 1.69 0.90 -16.82
C ALA A 166 1.41 1.72 -15.55
N THR A 167 0.46 1.28 -14.70
CA THR A 167 0.14 1.99 -13.45
C THR A 167 1.29 1.99 -12.46
N LYS A 168 1.99 0.86 -12.31
CA LYS A 168 3.13 0.75 -11.38
C LYS A 168 4.35 1.54 -11.88
N GLY A 169 4.55 1.62 -13.21
CA GLY A 169 5.53 2.51 -13.84
C GLY A 169 5.19 4.00 -13.64
N ALA A 170 3.90 4.36 -13.75
CA ALA A 170 3.44 5.72 -13.49
C ALA A 170 3.69 6.16 -12.03
N ILE A 171 3.39 5.30 -11.04
CA ILE A 171 3.67 5.57 -9.63
C ILE A 171 5.18 5.79 -9.40
N ARG A 172 6.03 5.04 -10.08
CA ARG A 172 7.49 5.22 -10.01
C ARG A 172 7.90 6.62 -10.46
N ALA A 173 7.39 7.09 -11.59
CA ALA A 173 7.69 8.43 -12.10
C ALA A 173 7.08 9.55 -11.23
N LEU A 174 5.88 9.31 -10.70
CA LEU A 174 5.14 10.25 -9.87
C LEU A 174 5.79 10.50 -8.51
N THR A 175 6.38 9.48 -7.89
CA THR A 175 6.93 9.54 -6.53
C THR A 175 7.91 10.71 -6.31
N PRO A 176 9.00 10.87 -7.07
CA PRO A 176 9.92 11.99 -6.85
C PRO A 176 9.31 13.35 -7.19
N CYS A 177 8.37 13.40 -8.13
CA CYS A 177 7.68 14.63 -8.51
C CYS A 177 6.81 15.15 -7.35
N VAL A 178 5.94 14.30 -6.80
CA VAL A 178 5.05 14.66 -5.69
C VAL A 178 5.85 14.91 -4.41
N ALA A 179 6.85 14.08 -4.12
CA ALA A 179 7.72 14.25 -2.96
C ALA A 179 8.40 15.64 -2.95
N LYS A 180 8.87 16.11 -4.11
CA LYS A 180 9.48 17.44 -4.24
C LYS A 180 8.48 18.57 -3.96
N LEU A 181 7.21 18.39 -4.32
CA LEU A 181 6.16 19.37 -4.06
C LEU A 181 5.76 19.41 -2.59
N LEU A 182 5.70 18.25 -1.93
CA LEU A 182 5.21 18.12 -0.57
C LEU A 182 6.29 18.30 0.51
N ALA A 183 7.57 18.16 0.17
CA ALA A 183 8.66 18.29 1.12
C ALA A 183 8.73 19.65 1.83
N PRO A 184 8.49 20.81 1.17
CA PRO A 184 8.43 22.11 1.84
C PRO A 184 7.30 22.21 2.89
N GLU A 185 6.24 21.40 2.73
CA GLU A 185 5.09 21.33 3.63
C GLU A 185 5.30 20.31 4.77
N GLY A 186 6.50 19.74 4.91
CA GLY A 186 6.81 18.76 5.94
C GLY A 186 6.31 17.33 5.66
N VAL A 187 5.79 17.05 4.46
CA VAL A 187 5.27 15.71 4.11
C VAL A 187 6.29 14.96 3.24
N ARG A 188 6.66 13.76 3.69
CA ARG A 188 7.52 12.83 2.94
C ARG A 188 6.66 11.88 2.09
N MET A 189 7.13 11.57 0.90
CA MET A 189 6.53 10.53 0.08
C MET A 189 7.63 9.58 -0.43
N ASN A 190 7.49 8.30 -0.06
CA ASN A 190 8.38 7.24 -0.54
C ASN A 190 7.54 6.03 -0.93
N THR A 191 7.90 5.35 -1.99
CA THR A 191 7.10 4.23 -2.51
C THR A 191 7.76 2.90 -2.21
N LEU A 192 6.96 1.95 -1.71
CA LEU A 192 7.35 0.55 -1.53
C LEU A 192 7.15 -0.22 -2.83
N TYR A 193 8.13 -1.04 -3.19
CA TYR A 193 8.12 -1.91 -4.37
C TYR A 193 8.31 -3.37 -3.97
N PRO A 194 7.23 -4.08 -3.68
CA PRO A 194 7.28 -5.50 -3.38
C PRO A 194 7.71 -6.34 -4.59
N GLY A 195 8.49 -7.39 -4.32
CA GLY A 195 8.68 -8.51 -5.21
C GLY A 195 7.50 -9.46 -5.21
N PHE A 196 7.76 -10.76 -5.32
CA PHE A 196 6.72 -11.76 -5.22
C PHE A 196 6.38 -12.04 -3.74
N ILE A 197 5.26 -11.48 -3.27
CA ILE A 197 4.76 -11.59 -1.89
C ILE A 197 3.52 -12.48 -1.87
N GLU A 198 3.45 -13.38 -0.90
CA GLU A 198 2.29 -14.25 -0.67
C GLU A 198 1.11 -13.43 -0.12
N THR A 199 0.08 -13.25 -0.96
CA THR A 199 -1.12 -12.47 -0.69
C THR A 199 -2.32 -13.11 -1.40
N ASP A 200 -3.55 -12.71 -1.07
CA ASP A 200 -4.74 -13.10 -1.84
C ASP A 200 -4.65 -12.78 -3.34
N MET A 201 -3.83 -11.81 -3.74
CA MET A 201 -3.62 -11.46 -5.15
C MET A 201 -2.72 -12.46 -5.88
N THR A 202 -1.68 -12.96 -5.23
CA THR A 202 -0.66 -13.86 -5.81
C THR A 202 -0.99 -15.33 -5.56
N HIS A 203 -1.74 -15.61 -4.49
CA HIS A 203 -2.17 -16.93 -4.06
C HIS A 203 -3.64 -16.88 -3.65
N PRO A 204 -4.57 -16.76 -4.61
CA PRO A 204 -6.00 -16.75 -4.32
C PRO A 204 -6.44 -18.06 -3.64
N GLU A 205 -7.46 -17.97 -2.81
CA GLU A 205 -8.06 -19.12 -2.14
C GLU A 205 -8.43 -20.22 -3.16
N GLY A 206 -8.03 -21.47 -2.90
CA GLY A 206 -8.24 -22.60 -3.81
C GLY A 206 -7.26 -22.69 -4.98
N SER A 207 -6.19 -21.91 -5.01
CA SER A 207 -5.17 -21.93 -6.08
C SER A 207 -3.88 -22.65 -5.73
N ASP A 208 -3.85 -23.44 -4.65
CA ASP A 208 -2.66 -24.12 -4.15
C ASP A 208 -1.93 -24.95 -5.22
N ASP A 209 -2.67 -25.74 -6.01
CA ASP A 209 -2.11 -26.53 -7.10
C ASP A 209 -1.44 -25.68 -8.19
N ILE A 210 -2.00 -24.49 -8.46
CA ILE A 210 -1.46 -23.57 -9.45
C ILE A 210 -0.20 -22.92 -8.89
N PHE A 211 -0.25 -22.47 -7.64
CA PHE A 211 0.88 -21.88 -6.96
C PHE A 211 2.07 -22.85 -6.89
N GLN A 212 1.86 -24.09 -6.49
CA GLN A 212 2.91 -25.10 -6.44
C GLN A 212 3.58 -25.35 -7.80
N LYS A 213 2.84 -25.24 -8.90
CA LYS A 213 3.40 -25.40 -10.27
C LYS A 213 4.27 -24.23 -10.69
N ILE A 214 3.91 -22.99 -10.30
CA ILE A 214 4.64 -21.77 -10.71
C ILE A 214 5.76 -21.39 -9.72
N ALA A 215 5.64 -21.79 -8.46
CA ALA A 215 6.58 -21.43 -7.41
C ALA A 215 8.06 -21.75 -7.74
N PRO A 216 8.44 -22.91 -8.29
CA PRO A 216 9.83 -23.18 -8.64
C PRO A 216 10.43 -22.17 -9.62
N GLY A 217 9.65 -21.74 -10.63
CA GLY A 217 10.09 -20.74 -11.60
C GLY A 217 10.20 -19.33 -11.03
N ILE A 218 9.43 -19.02 -9.99
CA ILE A 218 9.51 -17.76 -9.24
C ILE A 218 10.72 -17.79 -8.32
N LEU A 219 10.87 -18.84 -7.52
CA LEU A 219 11.96 -19.02 -6.56
C LEU A 219 13.34 -18.98 -7.22
N ALA A 220 13.45 -19.54 -8.44
CA ALA A 220 14.70 -19.50 -9.20
C ALA A 220 15.19 -18.08 -9.55
N LYS A 221 14.31 -17.06 -9.44
CA LYS A 221 14.62 -15.65 -9.72
C LYS A 221 14.89 -14.84 -8.45
N ILE A 222 14.67 -15.41 -7.28
CA ILE A 222 14.79 -14.71 -6.00
C ILE A 222 16.06 -15.23 -5.29
N PRO A 223 17.15 -14.43 -5.22
CA PRO A 223 18.41 -14.84 -4.59
C PRO A 223 18.28 -15.33 -3.14
N LEU A 224 17.35 -14.76 -2.35
CA LEU A 224 17.10 -15.23 -0.98
C LEU A 224 16.39 -16.60 -0.91
N GLY A 225 16.02 -17.21 -2.04
CA GLY A 225 15.49 -18.57 -2.14
C GLY A 225 14.10 -18.79 -1.52
N ARG A 226 13.37 -17.72 -1.23
CA ARG A 226 12.00 -17.78 -0.71
C ARG A 226 11.13 -16.68 -1.29
N THR A 227 9.83 -16.89 -1.31
CA THR A 227 8.84 -15.82 -1.54
C THR A 227 8.82 -14.86 -0.35
N GLY A 228 8.42 -13.62 -0.58
CA GLY A 228 8.21 -12.64 0.49
C GLY A 228 6.91 -12.90 1.23
N LYS A 229 6.90 -12.62 2.53
CA LYS A 229 5.71 -12.59 3.38
C LYS A 229 5.15 -11.16 3.42
N VAL A 230 3.88 -11.01 3.75
CA VAL A 230 3.26 -9.68 3.97
C VAL A 230 4.00 -8.88 5.04
N SER A 231 4.54 -9.53 6.07
CA SER A 231 5.33 -8.91 7.13
C SER A 231 6.68 -8.35 6.64
N ASP A 232 7.30 -8.93 5.61
CA ASP A 232 8.52 -8.35 5.02
C ASP A 232 8.25 -6.95 4.46
N CYS A 233 7.05 -6.75 3.87
CA CYS A 233 6.60 -5.46 3.34
C CYS A 233 6.07 -4.53 4.44
N ALA A 234 5.32 -5.04 5.42
CA ALA A 234 4.74 -4.23 6.49
C ALA A 234 5.83 -3.60 7.38
N ASN A 235 6.93 -4.32 7.64
CA ASN A 235 8.09 -3.75 8.35
C ASN A 235 8.76 -2.62 7.56
N ALA A 236 8.81 -2.72 6.23
CA ALA A 236 9.29 -1.64 5.38
C ALA A 236 8.34 -0.43 5.37
N VAL A 237 7.02 -0.67 5.43
CA VAL A 237 6.02 0.40 5.62
C VAL A 237 6.22 1.08 6.96
N LEU A 238 6.44 0.35 8.05
CA LEU A 238 6.75 0.91 9.37
C LEU A 238 7.99 1.83 9.31
N TYR A 239 9.07 1.37 8.68
CA TYR A 239 10.26 2.20 8.47
C TYR A 239 9.92 3.51 7.75
N LEU A 240 9.18 3.45 6.63
CA LEU A 240 8.81 4.62 5.85
C LEU A 240 7.82 5.55 6.57
N ALA A 241 6.98 5.02 7.45
CA ALA A 241 5.99 5.76 8.23
C ALA A 241 6.60 6.47 9.46
N SER A 242 7.72 5.99 9.96
CA SER A 242 8.31 6.40 11.24
C SER A 242 9.41 7.47 11.10
N ASP A 243 9.89 7.96 12.25
CA ASP A 243 11.02 8.89 12.33
C ASP A 243 12.34 8.26 11.88
N ALA A 244 12.43 6.92 11.84
CA ALA A 244 13.59 6.20 11.32
C ALA A 244 13.91 6.56 9.85
N SER A 245 12.92 7.05 9.08
CA SER A 245 13.08 7.52 7.71
C SER A 245 12.91 9.04 7.54
N SER A 246 13.07 9.82 8.60
CA SER A 246 12.80 11.28 8.63
C SER A 246 13.58 12.09 7.59
N PHE A 247 14.76 11.61 7.15
CA PHE A 247 15.56 12.27 6.10
C PHE A 247 15.41 11.60 4.72
N MET A 248 14.31 10.85 4.51
CA MET A 248 14.07 10.11 3.26
C MET A 248 12.76 10.57 2.61
N THR A 249 12.85 11.12 1.39
CA THR A 249 11.69 11.47 0.56
C THR A 249 12.01 11.29 -0.92
N GLY A 250 11.01 10.99 -1.74
CA GLY A 250 11.12 10.77 -3.18
C GLY A 250 11.78 9.43 -3.56
N GLN A 251 11.95 8.50 -2.62
CA GLN A 251 12.71 7.27 -2.82
C GLN A 251 11.83 6.06 -3.14
N HIS A 252 12.49 5.05 -3.70
CA HIS A 252 11.91 3.76 -4.09
C HIS A 252 12.53 2.67 -3.22
N LEU A 253 11.77 2.16 -2.24
CA LEU A 253 12.22 1.07 -1.38
C LEU A 253 11.78 -0.27 -1.97
N VAL A 254 12.74 -1.06 -2.44
CA VAL A 254 12.50 -2.38 -3.02
C VAL A 254 12.62 -3.45 -1.94
N VAL A 255 11.61 -4.35 -1.86
CA VAL A 255 11.56 -5.49 -0.94
C VAL A 255 11.20 -6.73 -1.76
N ASP A 256 12.22 -7.39 -2.34
CA ASP A 256 12.04 -8.40 -3.38
C ASP A 256 12.94 -9.65 -3.24
N GLY A 257 13.71 -9.74 -2.16
CA GLY A 257 14.65 -10.85 -1.97
C GLY A 257 15.80 -10.88 -2.97
N GLY A 258 16.07 -9.75 -3.65
CA GLY A 258 17.15 -9.59 -4.63
C GLY A 258 16.74 -9.88 -6.08
N GLU A 259 15.43 -9.99 -6.37
CA GLU A 259 14.93 -10.35 -7.71
C GLU A 259 15.29 -9.32 -8.80
N LEU A 260 15.59 -8.07 -8.43
CA LEU A 260 16.04 -7.01 -9.35
C LEU A 260 17.56 -6.85 -9.44
N CYS A 261 18.32 -7.61 -8.68
CA CYS A 261 19.78 -7.51 -8.73
C CYS A 261 20.39 -8.10 -10.01
#